data_5fd73a703a7f7b3e1478eb47748382f6
#
_entry.id   5fd73a703a7f7b3e1478eb47748382f6
#
_cell.length_a   1.000
_cell.length_b   1.000
_cell.length_c   1.000
_cell.angle_alpha   90.00
_cell.angle_beta   90.00
_cell.angle_gamma   90.00
#
_symmetry.space_group_name_H-M   'P 1'
#
loop_
_entity.id
_entity.type
_entity.pdbx_description
1 polymer ?
#
loop_
_entity_poly.entity_id
_entity_poly.type
_entity_poly.pdbx_seq_one_letter_code
_entity_poly.pdbx_strand_id
1 'polypeptide(L)'
;MIPVDNHLHSRLCGHATGEVGAYISQAVRLGIKEVGFCDHLPLYFLPPDKMIPDYAMNEDELPGYVNMIRKLADQAPLQVKLGIEADFIPGQEEKLAAMLAPHKFDFITGSVHFIDGWGFDNPAERAEYARRDIDTIYQRYFALAQQAAQTGLFDIMAHPDLIKKFNYRPHQDPRPLYEETARVFKNAGVCVEVNSAGLRYPVQEIYPGPELLQIFFAHGLPVTLGSDAHRPEDVGAGLPQALELIRSVGYREVATFSNQQIKFVSI
;
A
#
# COMPACT_ATOMS: atom_id res chain seq x y z
N MET A 1 12.44 -2.15 18.04
CA MET A 1 11.77 -3.38 17.58
C MET A 1 10.69 -2.95 16.59
N ILE A 2 10.58 -3.63 15.45
CA ILE A 2 9.56 -3.34 14.41
C ILE A 2 8.32 -4.16 14.75
N PRO A 3 7.17 -3.54 15.05
CA PRO A 3 5.98 -4.28 15.45
C PRO A 3 5.31 -5.00 14.28
N VAL A 4 5.19 -4.33 13.14
CA VAL A 4 4.49 -4.85 11.95
C VAL A 4 5.22 -4.44 10.66
N ASP A 5 5.07 -5.25 9.62
CA ASP A 5 5.39 -4.95 8.22
C ASP A 5 4.24 -5.50 7.37
N ASN A 6 3.21 -4.68 7.13
CA ASN A 6 1.94 -5.12 6.54
C ASN A 6 1.89 -4.96 5.01
N HIS A 7 3.07 -4.85 4.35
CA HIS A 7 3.12 -4.74 2.90
C HIS A 7 4.30 -5.52 2.32
N LEU A 8 4.07 -6.81 2.08
CA LEU A 8 5.02 -7.71 1.43
C LEU A 8 4.38 -8.34 0.20
N HIS A 9 5.15 -8.47 -0.88
CA HIS A 9 4.70 -9.12 -2.09
C HIS A 9 5.35 -10.48 -2.27
N SER A 10 4.60 -11.46 -2.79
CA SER A 10 5.14 -12.72 -3.24
C SER A 10 5.39 -12.70 -4.75
N ARG A 11 6.04 -13.75 -5.26
CA ARG A 11 6.30 -13.89 -6.70
C ARG A 11 5.04 -13.91 -7.58
N LEU A 12 3.85 -14.07 -6.97
CA LEU A 12 2.59 -14.06 -7.71
C LEU A 12 2.22 -12.67 -8.25
N CYS A 13 2.78 -11.60 -7.70
CA CYS A 13 2.63 -10.27 -8.31
C CYS A 13 3.41 -10.11 -9.63
N GLY A 14 4.18 -11.12 -10.06
CA GLY A 14 4.91 -11.14 -11.33
C GLY A 14 6.30 -10.48 -11.29
N HIS A 15 6.52 -9.48 -10.44
CA HIS A 15 7.79 -8.75 -10.36
C HIS A 15 8.51 -8.85 -9.00
N ALA A 16 7.93 -9.52 -8.02
CA ALA A 16 8.64 -9.91 -6.82
C ALA A 16 9.41 -11.21 -7.01
N THR A 17 10.46 -11.40 -6.22
CA THR A 17 11.36 -12.54 -6.30
C THR A 17 11.52 -13.22 -4.94
N GLY A 18 11.95 -14.48 -4.95
CA GLY A 18 12.15 -15.26 -3.74
C GLY A 18 10.91 -16.01 -3.27
N GLU A 19 11.13 -16.99 -2.42
CA GLU A 19 10.06 -17.79 -1.82
C GLU A 19 9.56 -17.14 -0.53
N VAL A 20 8.25 -17.25 -0.23
CA VAL A 20 7.62 -16.64 0.95
C VAL A 20 8.32 -17.02 2.27
N GLY A 21 8.88 -18.23 2.37
CA GLY A 21 9.68 -18.66 3.51
C GLY A 21 10.95 -17.84 3.74
N ALA A 22 11.55 -17.29 2.68
CA ALA A 22 12.72 -16.41 2.80
C ALA A 22 12.32 -15.03 3.37
N TYR A 23 11.15 -14.50 3.02
CA TYR A 23 10.59 -13.28 3.63
C TYR A 23 10.35 -13.48 5.14
N ILE A 24 9.76 -14.62 5.54
CA ILE A 24 9.58 -14.96 6.95
C ILE A 24 10.91 -15.06 7.68
N SER A 25 11.90 -15.75 7.09
CA SER A 25 13.23 -15.88 7.68
C SER A 25 13.89 -14.51 7.90
N GLN A 26 13.74 -13.60 6.97
CA GLN A 26 14.24 -12.23 7.09
C GLN A 26 13.50 -11.45 8.18
N ALA A 27 12.16 -11.55 8.24
CA ALA A 27 11.36 -10.91 9.28
C ALA A 27 11.76 -11.38 10.68
N VAL A 28 11.94 -12.70 10.85
CA VAL A 28 12.43 -13.31 12.11
C VAL A 28 13.80 -12.75 12.49
N ARG A 29 14.73 -12.70 11.53
CA ARG A 29 16.08 -12.17 11.77
C ARG A 29 16.07 -10.72 12.25
N LEU A 30 15.14 -9.92 11.73
CA LEU A 30 14.98 -8.51 12.12
C LEU A 30 14.14 -8.32 13.40
N GLY A 31 13.56 -9.40 13.94
CA GLY A 31 12.71 -9.35 15.13
C GLY A 31 11.36 -8.69 14.89
N ILE A 32 10.88 -8.68 13.64
CA ILE A 32 9.53 -8.22 13.26
C ILE A 32 8.52 -9.19 13.87
N LYS A 33 7.43 -8.67 14.44
CA LYS A 33 6.45 -9.48 15.17
C LYS A 33 5.31 -9.96 14.31
N GLU A 34 4.93 -9.15 13.32
CA GLU A 34 3.85 -9.45 12.40
C GLU A 34 4.23 -9.00 10.98
N VAL A 35 3.89 -9.83 10.00
CA VAL A 35 4.00 -9.47 8.58
C VAL A 35 2.68 -9.70 7.87
N GLY A 36 2.36 -8.82 6.92
CA GLY A 36 1.22 -8.97 6.01
C GLY A 36 1.69 -9.16 4.58
N PHE A 37 1.31 -10.28 3.96
CA PHE A 37 1.45 -10.41 2.52
C PHE A 37 0.28 -9.69 1.87
N CYS A 38 0.58 -8.85 0.88
CA CYS A 38 -0.35 -7.92 0.28
C CYS A 38 -0.11 -7.84 -1.24
N ASP A 39 -0.15 -9.01 -1.91
CA ASP A 39 0.10 -9.09 -3.35
C ASP A 39 -0.93 -8.28 -4.15
N HIS A 40 -0.55 -7.83 -5.34
CA HIS A 40 -1.46 -7.14 -6.23
C HIS A 40 -2.62 -8.04 -6.66
N LEU A 41 -3.84 -7.55 -6.43
CA LEU A 41 -5.07 -8.18 -6.92
C LEU A 41 -5.03 -8.26 -8.46
N PRO A 42 -5.60 -9.30 -9.09
CA PRO A 42 -5.73 -9.34 -10.55
C PRO A 42 -6.29 -8.05 -11.13
N LEU A 43 -5.78 -7.65 -12.31
CA LEU A 43 -6.16 -6.40 -12.98
C LEU A 43 -7.60 -6.49 -13.54
N TYR A 44 -8.58 -6.59 -12.65
CA TYR A 44 -10.01 -6.82 -12.90
C TYR A 44 -10.65 -5.80 -13.84
N PHE A 45 -10.00 -4.65 -14.04
CA PHE A 45 -10.48 -3.55 -14.88
C PHE A 45 -9.97 -3.62 -16.33
N LEU A 46 -8.99 -4.47 -16.61
CA LEU A 46 -8.45 -4.65 -17.95
C LEU A 46 -9.09 -5.86 -18.64
N PRO A 47 -9.39 -5.77 -19.94
CA PRO A 47 -9.77 -6.93 -20.70
C PRO A 47 -8.57 -7.88 -20.90
N PRO A 48 -8.80 -9.19 -21.12
CA PRO A 48 -7.73 -10.21 -21.20
C PRO A 48 -6.63 -9.92 -22.22
N ASP A 49 -6.98 -9.26 -23.33
CA ASP A 49 -6.04 -8.88 -24.40
C ASP A 49 -5.18 -7.63 -24.07
N LYS A 50 -5.44 -6.98 -22.94
CA LYS A 50 -4.72 -5.79 -22.48
C LYS A 50 -4.09 -5.97 -21.09
N MET A 51 -4.02 -7.20 -20.60
CA MET A 51 -3.35 -7.47 -19.33
C MET A 51 -1.89 -7.05 -19.40
N ILE A 52 -1.40 -6.43 -18.32
CA ILE A 52 -0.01 -5.97 -18.20
C ILE A 52 0.80 -7.17 -17.68
N PRO A 53 1.74 -7.69 -18.44
CA PRO A 53 2.58 -8.80 -17.98
C PRO A 53 3.38 -8.41 -16.73
N ASP A 54 3.58 -9.37 -15.84
CA ASP A 54 4.42 -9.22 -14.64
C ASP A 54 4.02 -8.04 -13.75
N TYR A 55 2.72 -7.74 -13.68
CA TYR A 55 2.20 -6.66 -12.84
C TYR A 55 1.38 -7.18 -11.64
N ALA A 56 0.58 -8.20 -11.85
CA ALA A 56 -0.29 -8.79 -10.84
C ALA A 56 -0.52 -10.28 -11.13
N MET A 57 -0.99 -11.03 -10.15
CA MET A 57 -1.42 -12.42 -10.37
C MET A 57 -2.63 -12.50 -11.32
N ASN A 58 -2.82 -13.63 -11.95
CA ASN A 58 -4.03 -13.92 -12.72
C ASN A 58 -5.21 -14.25 -11.78
N GLU A 59 -6.44 -14.10 -12.28
CA GLU A 59 -7.65 -14.34 -11.46
C GLU A 59 -7.73 -15.79 -10.94
N ASP A 60 -7.30 -16.77 -11.72
CA ASP A 60 -7.26 -18.18 -11.33
C ASP A 60 -6.16 -18.51 -10.31
N GLU A 61 -5.18 -17.65 -10.11
CA GLU A 61 -4.13 -17.78 -9.11
C GLU A 61 -4.54 -17.25 -7.72
N LEU A 62 -5.53 -16.36 -7.64
CA LEU A 62 -5.95 -15.74 -6.39
C LEU A 62 -6.36 -16.74 -5.29
N PRO A 63 -7.13 -17.82 -5.57
CA PRO A 63 -7.39 -18.84 -4.56
C PRO A 63 -6.13 -19.56 -4.06
N GLY A 64 -5.16 -19.76 -4.97
CA GLY A 64 -3.84 -20.31 -4.64
C GLY A 64 -3.05 -19.43 -3.69
N TYR A 65 -3.01 -18.12 -3.96
CA TYR A 65 -2.42 -17.12 -3.09
C TYR A 65 -3.02 -17.18 -1.67
N VAL A 66 -4.33 -17.11 -1.56
CA VAL A 66 -5.06 -17.15 -0.29
C VAL A 66 -4.70 -18.40 0.52
N ASN A 67 -4.70 -19.57 -0.13
CA ASN A 67 -4.37 -20.84 0.52
C ASN A 67 -2.89 -20.89 0.93
N MET A 68 -1.98 -20.38 0.11
CA MET A 68 -0.54 -20.32 0.38
C MET A 68 -0.26 -19.49 1.64
N ILE A 69 -0.80 -18.28 1.73
CA ILE A 69 -0.54 -17.40 2.88
C ILE A 69 -1.18 -17.93 4.16
N ARG A 70 -2.38 -18.51 4.08
CA ARG A 70 -3.01 -19.17 5.26
C ARG A 70 -2.16 -20.32 5.79
N LYS A 71 -1.71 -21.19 4.90
CA LYS A 71 -0.81 -22.29 5.28
C LYS A 71 0.50 -21.79 5.89
N LEU A 72 1.03 -20.70 5.35
CA LEU A 72 2.21 -20.04 5.90
C LEU A 72 1.94 -19.51 7.32
N ALA A 73 0.79 -18.88 7.54
CA ALA A 73 0.39 -18.35 8.84
C ALA A 73 0.31 -19.43 9.92
N ASP A 74 -0.17 -20.64 9.58
CA ASP A 74 -0.23 -21.77 10.50
C ASP A 74 1.15 -22.32 10.91
N GLN A 75 2.18 -22.08 10.13
CA GLN A 75 3.51 -22.67 10.27
C GLN A 75 4.60 -21.68 10.71
N ALA A 76 4.36 -20.39 10.52
CA ALA A 76 5.36 -19.36 10.77
C ALA A 76 5.61 -19.13 12.27
N PRO A 77 6.85 -18.81 12.68
CA PRO A 77 7.18 -18.49 14.08
C PRO A 77 6.81 -17.06 14.48
N LEU A 78 6.18 -16.30 13.61
CA LEU A 78 5.66 -14.95 13.84
C LEU A 78 4.24 -14.83 13.28
N GLN A 79 3.54 -13.74 13.57
CA GLN A 79 2.21 -13.54 13.02
C GLN A 79 2.28 -13.21 11.52
N VAL A 80 1.51 -13.96 10.71
CA VAL A 80 1.37 -13.72 9.28
C VAL A 80 -0.08 -13.37 8.98
N LYS A 81 -0.29 -12.28 8.29
CA LYS A 81 -1.60 -11.78 7.87
C LYS A 81 -1.79 -11.98 6.38
N LEU A 82 -3.01 -12.32 6.01
CA LEU A 82 -3.46 -12.39 4.63
C LEU A 82 -4.08 -11.04 4.25
N GLY A 83 -3.30 -10.22 3.57
CA GLY A 83 -3.77 -9.00 2.92
C GLY A 83 -3.93 -9.16 1.42
N ILE A 84 -4.37 -8.13 0.77
CA ILE A 84 -4.40 -7.95 -0.69
C ILE A 84 -4.28 -6.46 -1.01
N GLU A 85 -3.49 -6.11 -2.02
CA GLU A 85 -3.42 -4.76 -2.55
C GLU A 85 -4.24 -4.66 -3.83
N ALA A 86 -5.21 -3.76 -3.84
CA ALA A 86 -6.10 -3.61 -4.98
C ALA A 86 -6.10 -2.16 -5.49
N ASP A 87 -5.87 -2.03 -6.80
CA ASP A 87 -5.99 -0.75 -7.48
C ASP A 87 -7.42 -0.23 -7.45
N PHE A 88 -7.58 1.06 -7.16
CA PHE A 88 -8.86 1.72 -7.33
C PHE A 88 -8.98 2.30 -8.74
N ILE A 89 -10.02 1.88 -9.46
CA ILE A 89 -10.37 2.41 -10.77
C ILE A 89 -11.83 2.90 -10.74
N PRO A 90 -12.08 4.20 -10.96
CA PRO A 90 -13.44 4.73 -10.96
C PRO A 90 -14.38 3.99 -11.91
N GLY A 91 -15.58 3.67 -11.41
CA GLY A 91 -16.61 2.94 -12.18
C GLY A 91 -16.40 1.43 -12.29
N GLN A 92 -15.40 0.87 -11.57
CA GLN A 92 -15.16 -0.57 -11.51
C GLN A 92 -15.40 -1.15 -10.10
N GLU A 93 -16.01 -0.39 -9.20
CA GLU A 93 -16.20 -0.75 -7.79
C GLU A 93 -16.96 -2.06 -7.60
N GLU A 94 -17.97 -2.31 -8.43
CA GLU A 94 -18.77 -3.54 -8.37
C GLU A 94 -17.94 -4.77 -8.73
N LYS A 95 -17.06 -4.66 -9.75
CA LYS A 95 -16.16 -5.76 -10.12
C LYS A 95 -15.13 -6.03 -9.03
N LEU A 96 -14.56 -4.96 -8.47
CA LEU A 96 -13.64 -5.06 -7.35
C LEU A 96 -14.29 -5.77 -6.16
N ALA A 97 -15.47 -5.31 -5.75
CA ALA A 97 -16.21 -5.92 -4.65
C ALA A 97 -16.54 -7.40 -4.91
N ALA A 98 -16.92 -7.74 -6.14
CA ALA A 98 -17.22 -9.13 -6.52
C ALA A 98 -15.99 -10.03 -6.46
N MET A 99 -14.80 -9.52 -6.83
CA MET A 99 -13.54 -10.27 -6.75
C MET A 99 -13.05 -10.46 -5.31
N LEU A 100 -13.27 -9.48 -4.45
CA LEU A 100 -12.87 -9.54 -3.03
C LEU A 100 -13.80 -10.43 -2.19
N ALA A 101 -15.09 -10.43 -2.46
CA ALA A 101 -16.13 -11.04 -1.63
C ALA A 101 -15.94 -12.54 -1.32
N PRO A 102 -15.42 -13.40 -2.20
CA PRO A 102 -15.22 -14.82 -1.89
C PRO A 102 -14.11 -15.09 -0.86
N HIS A 103 -13.26 -14.11 -0.57
CA HIS A 103 -12.06 -14.29 0.23
C HIS A 103 -12.16 -13.56 1.56
N LYS A 104 -11.64 -14.20 2.63
CA LYS A 104 -11.61 -13.59 3.96
C LYS A 104 -10.20 -13.04 4.21
N PHE A 105 -9.95 -11.82 3.80
CA PHE A 105 -8.69 -11.13 4.07
C PHE A 105 -8.66 -10.62 5.52
N ASP A 106 -7.45 -10.52 6.09
CA ASP A 106 -7.23 -9.81 7.35
C ASP A 106 -7.34 -8.30 7.15
N PHE A 107 -6.92 -7.81 5.97
CA PHE A 107 -7.08 -6.42 5.53
C PHE A 107 -7.05 -6.32 4.00
N ILE A 108 -7.67 -5.27 3.49
CA ILE A 108 -7.67 -4.91 2.07
C ILE A 108 -7.02 -3.54 1.95
N THR A 109 -5.93 -3.47 1.19
CA THR A 109 -5.19 -2.24 0.94
C THR A 109 -5.61 -1.65 -0.40
N GLY A 110 -6.01 -0.39 -0.39
CA GLY A 110 -6.39 0.35 -1.59
C GLY A 110 -5.24 1.18 -2.12
N SER A 111 -4.94 1.04 -3.39
CA SER A 111 -3.85 1.73 -4.07
C SER A 111 -4.34 2.52 -5.26
N VAL A 112 -3.59 3.56 -5.62
CA VAL A 112 -3.73 4.28 -6.87
C VAL A 112 -2.41 4.17 -7.61
N HIS A 113 -2.34 3.29 -8.62
CA HIS A 113 -1.20 3.18 -9.53
C HIS A 113 -1.52 3.71 -10.93
N PHE A 114 -2.79 3.94 -11.22
CA PHE A 114 -3.25 4.43 -12.52
C PHE A 114 -3.98 5.76 -12.40
N ILE A 115 -3.57 6.73 -13.21
CA ILE A 115 -4.27 8.01 -13.39
C ILE A 115 -4.84 8.03 -14.81
N ASP A 116 -6.17 7.85 -14.92
CA ASP A 116 -6.88 7.84 -16.20
C ASP A 116 -6.24 6.87 -17.23
N GLY A 117 -5.87 5.67 -16.77
CA GLY A 117 -5.27 4.61 -17.58
C GLY A 117 -3.74 4.72 -17.76
N TRP A 118 -3.10 5.72 -17.19
CA TRP A 118 -1.65 5.86 -17.18
C TRP A 118 -1.06 5.27 -15.88
N GLY A 119 -0.20 4.27 -16.01
CA GLY A 119 0.59 3.70 -14.91
C GLY A 119 1.71 4.65 -14.47
N PHE A 120 1.37 5.67 -13.70
CA PHE A 120 2.26 6.78 -13.40
C PHE A 120 3.50 6.39 -12.60
N ASP A 121 3.43 5.30 -11.86
CA ASP A 121 4.52 4.79 -11.03
C ASP A 121 5.41 3.77 -11.77
N ASN A 122 5.02 3.38 -13.00
CA ASN A 122 5.80 2.48 -13.85
C ASN A 122 7.02 3.23 -14.43
N PRO A 123 8.26 2.75 -14.19
CA PRO A 123 9.47 3.36 -14.74
C PRO A 123 9.46 3.49 -16.27
N ALA A 124 8.82 2.55 -16.98
CA ALA A 124 8.73 2.57 -18.44
C ALA A 124 7.85 3.74 -18.95
N GLU A 125 6.91 4.21 -18.14
CA GLU A 125 5.99 5.30 -18.48
C GLU A 125 6.40 6.65 -17.88
N ARG A 126 7.55 6.73 -17.21
CA ARG A 126 8.04 7.94 -16.55
C ARG A 126 8.12 9.17 -17.49
N ALA A 127 8.38 8.96 -18.78
CA ALA A 127 8.46 10.04 -19.74
C ALA A 127 7.15 10.84 -19.91
N GLU A 128 6.01 10.25 -19.55
CA GLU A 128 4.70 10.90 -19.62
C GLU A 128 4.56 12.09 -18.67
N TYR A 129 5.33 12.11 -17.56
CA TYR A 129 5.35 13.28 -16.65
C TYR A 129 5.74 14.58 -17.37
N ALA A 130 6.68 14.52 -18.33
CA ALA A 130 7.10 15.70 -19.09
C ALA A 130 6.03 16.25 -20.06
N ARG A 131 4.98 15.47 -20.33
CA ARG A 131 3.89 15.81 -21.25
C ARG A 131 2.65 16.32 -20.54
N ARG A 132 2.65 16.30 -19.21
CA ARG A 132 1.47 16.61 -18.39
C ARG A 132 1.80 17.73 -17.42
N ASP A 133 0.80 18.50 -17.05
CA ASP A 133 0.92 19.48 -15.98
C ASP A 133 0.98 18.78 -14.61
N ILE A 134 2.04 19.01 -13.86
CA ILE A 134 2.29 18.30 -12.60
C ILE A 134 1.26 18.64 -11.52
N ASP A 135 0.78 19.87 -11.46
CA ASP A 135 -0.24 20.28 -10.48
C ASP A 135 -1.57 19.57 -10.76
N THR A 136 -1.93 19.44 -12.05
CA THR A 136 -3.10 18.67 -12.48
C THR A 136 -2.96 17.19 -12.14
N ILE A 137 -1.76 16.60 -12.32
CA ILE A 137 -1.49 15.20 -11.96
C ILE A 137 -1.71 14.99 -10.46
N TYR A 138 -1.17 15.88 -9.61
CA TYR A 138 -1.34 15.79 -8.16
C TYR A 138 -2.81 15.91 -7.76
N GLN A 139 -3.53 16.88 -8.29
CA GLN A 139 -4.97 17.04 -8.05
C GLN A 139 -5.73 15.76 -8.40
N ARG A 140 -5.44 15.17 -9.56
CA ARG A 140 -6.12 13.96 -10.02
C ARG A 140 -5.78 12.74 -9.16
N TYR A 141 -4.50 12.57 -8.79
CA TYR A 141 -4.06 11.50 -7.91
C TYR A 141 -4.80 11.53 -6.56
N PHE A 142 -4.77 12.69 -5.89
CA PHE A 142 -5.44 12.83 -4.59
C PHE A 142 -6.95 12.69 -4.69
N ALA A 143 -7.57 13.16 -5.78
CA ALA A 143 -8.99 12.93 -6.02
C ALA A 143 -9.33 11.44 -6.17
N LEU A 144 -8.48 10.65 -6.83
CA LEU A 144 -8.63 9.19 -6.93
C LEU A 144 -8.45 8.51 -5.58
N ALA A 145 -7.44 8.89 -4.79
CA ALA A 145 -7.23 8.34 -3.45
C ALA A 145 -8.42 8.65 -2.51
N GLN A 146 -8.98 9.84 -2.60
CA GLN A 146 -10.19 10.22 -1.85
C GLN A 146 -11.40 9.39 -2.27
N GLN A 147 -11.62 9.20 -3.58
CA GLN A 147 -12.70 8.34 -4.09
C GLN A 147 -12.51 6.90 -3.63
N ALA A 148 -11.30 6.36 -3.71
CA ALA A 148 -10.98 5.02 -3.22
C ALA A 148 -11.41 4.84 -1.76
N ALA A 149 -10.99 5.73 -0.88
CA ALA A 149 -11.34 5.67 0.54
C ALA A 149 -12.86 5.71 0.77
N GLN A 150 -13.59 6.48 -0.02
CA GLN A 150 -15.05 6.63 0.10
C GLN A 150 -15.85 5.39 -0.35
N THR A 151 -15.24 4.45 -1.05
CA THR A 151 -15.92 3.21 -1.47
C THR A 151 -16.31 2.30 -0.32
N GLY A 152 -15.59 2.39 0.82
CA GLY A 152 -15.73 1.47 1.94
C GLY A 152 -15.20 0.05 1.67
N LEU A 153 -14.43 -0.14 0.57
CA LEU A 153 -13.86 -1.42 0.19
C LEU A 153 -12.47 -1.66 0.81
N PHE A 154 -11.84 -0.61 1.34
CA PHE A 154 -10.46 -0.64 1.79
C PHE A 154 -10.34 -0.38 3.29
N ASP A 155 -9.50 -1.15 3.96
CA ASP A 155 -9.12 -0.95 5.35
C ASP A 155 -7.93 0.01 5.48
N ILE A 156 -7.01 -0.05 4.51
CA ILE A 156 -5.75 0.70 4.46
C ILE A 156 -5.66 1.45 3.13
N MET A 157 -5.21 2.71 3.16
CA MET A 157 -4.78 3.43 1.96
C MET A 157 -3.26 3.33 1.86
N ALA A 158 -2.76 2.65 0.82
CA ALA A 158 -1.35 2.43 0.57
C ALA A 158 -0.64 3.71 0.16
N HIS A 159 0.65 3.83 0.54
CA HIS A 159 1.59 4.86 0.05
C HIS A 159 0.92 6.15 -0.49
N PRO A 160 0.19 6.92 0.37
CA PRO A 160 -0.85 7.88 -0.05
C PRO A 160 -0.34 9.11 -0.81
N ASP A 161 0.95 9.24 -1.01
CA ASP A 161 1.57 10.24 -1.89
C ASP A 161 2.60 9.63 -2.86
N LEU A 162 2.34 8.40 -3.35
CA LEU A 162 3.16 7.67 -4.32
C LEU A 162 3.45 8.48 -5.59
N ILE A 163 2.59 9.43 -5.94
CA ILE A 163 2.75 10.31 -7.10
C ILE A 163 4.11 11.02 -7.15
N LYS A 164 4.78 11.17 -6.01
CA LYS A 164 6.13 11.77 -5.91
C LYS A 164 7.29 10.78 -6.20
N LYS A 165 7.01 9.50 -6.50
CA LYS A 165 7.98 8.39 -6.62
C LYS A 165 9.23 8.75 -7.45
N PHE A 166 9.03 9.43 -8.58
CA PHE A 166 10.11 9.85 -9.46
C PHE A 166 10.65 11.26 -9.17
N ASN A 167 10.33 11.81 -7.99
CA ASN A 167 10.73 13.14 -7.53
C ASN A 167 10.17 14.31 -8.34
N TYR A 168 9.06 14.12 -9.05
CA TYR A 168 8.28 15.24 -9.57
C TYR A 168 7.45 15.84 -8.45
N ARG A 169 7.49 17.17 -8.32
CA ARG A 169 6.81 17.90 -7.24
C ARG A 169 5.85 18.93 -7.82
N PRO A 170 4.72 19.20 -7.16
CA PRO A 170 3.81 20.24 -7.62
C PRO A 170 4.49 21.62 -7.51
N HIS A 171 4.08 22.54 -8.37
CA HIS A 171 4.51 23.94 -8.31
C HIS A 171 3.65 24.74 -7.32
N GLN A 172 2.38 24.36 -7.20
CA GLN A 172 1.46 24.95 -6.23
C GLN A 172 1.61 24.30 -4.86
N ASP A 173 1.20 25.04 -3.82
CA ASP A 173 1.16 24.49 -2.46
C ASP A 173 0.20 23.29 -2.39
N PRO A 174 0.68 22.08 -2.09
CA PRO A 174 -0.17 20.88 -2.03
C PRO A 174 -1.00 20.78 -0.75
N ARG A 175 -0.76 21.65 0.23
CA ARG A 175 -1.39 21.58 1.55
C ARG A 175 -2.92 21.51 1.49
N PRO A 176 -3.62 22.31 0.65
CA PRO A 176 -5.08 22.19 0.53
C PRO A 176 -5.55 20.79 0.09
N LEU A 177 -4.79 20.11 -0.80
CA LEU A 177 -5.08 18.74 -1.21
C LEU A 177 -4.85 17.75 -0.05
N TYR A 178 -3.82 17.96 0.74
CA TYR A 178 -3.47 17.13 1.89
C TYR A 178 -4.53 17.22 2.99
N GLU A 179 -4.95 18.44 3.32
CA GLU A 179 -6.01 18.68 4.33
C GLU A 179 -7.34 18.05 3.91
N GLU A 180 -7.73 18.22 2.65
CA GLU A 180 -8.96 17.61 2.13
C GLU A 180 -8.88 16.09 2.14
N THR A 181 -7.73 15.53 1.74
CA THR A 181 -7.51 14.07 1.76
C THR A 181 -7.59 13.50 3.17
N ALA A 182 -6.95 14.18 4.14
CA ALA A 182 -7.02 13.77 5.54
C ALA A 182 -8.46 13.79 6.07
N ARG A 183 -9.21 14.82 5.73
CA ARG A 183 -10.64 14.94 6.11
C ARG A 183 -11.46 13.79 5.50
N VAL A 184 -11.26 13.49 4.23
CA VAL A 184 -11.98 12.40 3.54
C VAL A 184 -11.59 11.04 4.12
N PHE A 185 -10.30 10.76 4.30
CA PHE A 185 -9.82 9.51 4.88
C PHE A 185 -10.35 9.31 6.31
N LYS A 186 -10.37 10.37 7.12
CA LYS A 186 -10.95 10.33 8.48
C LYS A 186 -12.42 9.97 8.47
N ASN A 187 -13.20 10.58 7.58
CA ASN A 187 -14.63 10.32 7.46
C ASN A 187 -14.92 8.90 6.92
N ALA A 188 -14.05 8.39 6.06
CA ALA A 188 -14.13 7.03 5.55
C ALA A 188 -13.71 5.97 6.58
N GLY A 189 -12.96 6.36 7.62
CA GLY A 189 -12.51 5.45 8.69
C GLY A 189 -11.33 4.57 8.28
N VAL A 190 -10.60 4.91 7.22
CA VAL A 190 -9.46 4.14 6.74
C VAL A 190 -8.20 4.37 7.58
N CYS A 191 -7.33 3.37 7.60
CA CYS A 191 -5.96 3.48 8.08
C CYS A 191 -5.05 3.97 6.96
N VAL A 192 -3.96 4.67 7.30
CA VAL A 192 -2.96 5.14 6.34
C VAL A 192 -1.70 4.29 6.46
N GLU A 193 -1.17 3.85 5.34
CA GLU A 193 0.12 3.21 5.34
C GLU A 193 1.26 4.23 5.40
N VAL A 194 2.23 3.97 6.28
CA VAL A 194 3.55 4.60 6.26
C VAL A 194 4.52 3.62 5.61
N ASN A 195 4.82 3.89 4.33
CA ASN A 195 5.52 2.97 3.44
C ASN A 195 6.95 3.46 3.21
N SER A 196 7.90 2.58 3.47
CA SER A 196 9.33 2.92 3.40
C SER A 196 9.97 2.68 2.02
N ALA A 197 9.22 2.14 1.04
CA ALA A 197 9.76 1.87 -0.30
C ALA A 197 10.31 3.12 -0.99
N GLY A 198 9.73 4.28 -0.72
CA GLY A 198 10.18 5.54 -1.31
C GLY A 198 11.65 5.88 -1.06
N LEU A 199 12.24 5.35 0.01
CA LEU A 199 13.68 5.46 0.28
C LEU A 199 14.55 4.73 -0.76
N ARG A 200 13.97 3.78 -1.50
CA ARG A 200 14.64 3.01 -2.56
C ARG A 200 14.41 3.59 -3.97
N TYR A 201 13.57 4.62 -4.08
CA TYR A 201 13.22 5.27 -5.35
C TYR A 201 13.82 6.68 -5.46
N PRO A 202 13.76 7.33 -6.65
CA PRO A 202 14.37 8.65 -6.87
C PRO A 202 13.91 9.74 -5.90
N VAL A 203 12.72 9.62 -5.31
CA VAL A 203 12.21 10.56 -4.33
C VAL A 203 13.00 10.54 -3.01
N GLN A 204 13.61 9.41 -2.64
CA GLN A 204 14.38 9.21 -1.40
C GLN A 204 13.63 9.66 -0.14
N GLU A 205 12.31 9.41 -0.09
CA GLU A 205 11.44 9.87 0.98
C GLU A 205 10.36 8.81 1.29
N ILE A 206 10.01 8.67 2.55
CA ILE A 206 8.91 7.80 3.00
C ILE A 206 7.56 8.29 2.43
N TYR A 207 6.63 7.38 2.19
CA TYR A 207 5.23 7.68 1.88
C TYR A 207 4.38 7.46 3.15
N PRO A 208 3.57 8.45 3.58
CA PRO A 208 3.57 9.84 3.12
C PRO A 208 4.81 10.61 3.59
N GLY A 209 5.11 11.70 2.89
CA GLY A 209 6.12 12.65 3.34
C GLY A 209 5.74 13.30 4.68
N PRO A 210 6.74 13.92 5.38
CA PRO A 210 6.54 14.41 6.75
C PRO A 210 5.38 15.40 6.90
N GLU A 211 5.17 16.30 5.94
CA GLU A 211 4.08 17.28 5.99
C GLU A 211 2.71 16.63 5.93
N LEU A 212 2.48 15.73 4.97
CA LEU A 212 1.21 15.01 4.84
C LEU A 212 0.98 14.11 6.06
N LEU A 213 2.03 13.47 6.59
CA LEU A 213 1.92 12.64 7.78
C LEU A 213 1.52 13.47 9.03
N GLN A 214 2.05 14.69 9.18
CA GLN A 214 1.65 15.61 10.26
C GLN A 214 0.18 15.99 10.15
N ILE A 215 -0.31 16.25 8.94
CA ILE A 215 -1.73 16.55 8.69
C ILE A 215 -2.59 15.32 9.05
N PHE A 216 -2.20 14.12 8.63
CA PHE A 216 -2.92 12.89 9.00
C PHE A 216 -2.97 12.68 10.52
N PHE A 217 -1.87 12.94 11.23
CA PHE A 217 -1.84 12.90 12.69
C PHE A 217 -2.79 13.91 13.32
N ALA A 218 -2.77 15.16 12.84
CA ALA A 218 -3.66 16.22 13.34
C ALA A 218 -5.15 15.87 13.16
N HIS A 219 -5.50 15.14 12.09
CA HIS A 219 -6.85 14.61 11.87
C HIS A 219 -7.14 13.33 12.66
N GLY A 220 -6.17 12.78 13.40
CA GLY A 220 -6.34 11.56 14.19
C GLY A 220 -6.53 10.30 13.33
N LEU A 221 -5.87 10.23 12.18
CA LEU A 221 -5.86 9.04 11.34
C LEU A 221 -4.94 7.97 11.93
N PRO A 222 -5.36 6.70 12.00
CA PRO A 222 -4.48 5.60 12.37
C PRO A 222 -3.46 5.34 11.26
N VAL A 223 -2.27 4.84 11.65
CA VAL A 223 -1.22 4.46 10.70
C VAL A 223 -0.81 3.01 10.90
N THR A 224 -0.41 2.35 9.81
CA THR A 224 0.31 1.08 9.79
C THR A 224 1.64 1.22 9.08
N LEU A 225 2.49 0.19 9.08
CA LEU A 225 3.80 0.21 8.44
C LEU A 225 3.86 -0.80 7.32
N GLY A 226 4.54 -0.44 6.24
CA GLY A 226 4.84 -1.31 5.11
C GLY A 226 6.24 -1.06 4.55
N SER A 227 6.99 -2.12 4.30
CA SER A 227 8.25 -2.04 3.56
C SER A 227 8.03 -2.09 2.06
N ASP A 228 6.89 -2.63 1.62
CA ASP A 228 6.56 -2.85 0.21
C ASP A 228 7.68 -3.69 -0.46
N ALA A 229 8.02 -4.77 0.24
CA ALA A 229 9.14 -5.61 -0.14
C ALA A 229 8.74 -6.55 -1.26
N HIS A 230 9.48 -6.45 -2.38
CA HIS A 230 9.39 -7.33 -3.55
C HIS A 230 10.55 -8.35 -3.61
N ARG A 231 11.40 -8.35 -2.59
CA ARG A 231 12.49 -9.32 -2.41
C ARG A 231 12.68 -9.57 -0.91
N PRO A 232 13.11 -10.77 -0.51
CA PRO A 232 13.36 -11.07 0.91
C PRO A 232 14.27 -10.05 1.61
N GLU A 233 15.26 -9.50 0.90
CA GLU A 233 16.22 -8.53 1.44
C GLU A 233 15.56 -7.18 1.77
N ASP A 234 14.46 -6.85 1.12
CA ASP A 234 13.74 -5.59 1.32
C ASP A 234 12.74 -5.66 2.48
N VAL A 235 12.48 -6.84 3.06
CA VAL A 235 11.62 -6.98 4.25
C VAL A 235 12.16 -6.13 5.39
N GLY A 236 11.33 -5.23 5.91
CA GLY A 236 11.71 -4.32 7.00
C GLY A 236 12.64 -3.19 6.58
N ALA A 237 13.07 -3.12 5.31
CA ALA A 237 13.97 -2.09 4.83
C ALA A 237 13.36 -0.69 4.99
N GLY A 238 14.06 0.22 5.68
CA GLY A 238 13.59 1.57 5.94
C GLY A 238 12.53 1.69 7.06
N LEU A 239 12.00 0.61 7.61
CA LEU A 239 11.03 0.67 8.70
C LEU A 239 11.58 1.29 10.00
N PRO A 240 12.87 1.15 10.37
CA PRO A 240 13.42 1.92 11.48
C PRO A 240 13.25 3.43 11.30
N GLN A 241 13.52 3.96 10.10
CA GLN A 241 13.34 5.37 9.76
C GLN A 241 11.85 5.76 9.77
N ALA A 242 10.96 4.90 9.26
CA ALA A 242 9.51 5.11 9.32
C ALA A 242 9.00 5.18 10.76
N LEU A 243 9.48 4.30 11.65
CA LEU A 243 9.17 4.35 13.08
C LEU A 243 9.65 5.63 13.76
N GLU A 244 10.85 6.10 13.42
CA GLU A 244 11.36 7.36 13.94
C GLU A 244 10.49 8.53 13.46
N LEU A 245 10.13 8.55 12.19
CA LEU A 245 9.26 9.58 11.62
C LEU A 245 7.89 9.62 12.31
N ILE A 246 7.18 8.50 12.43
CA ILE A 246 5.84 8.49 13.04
C ILE A 246 5.89 8.89 14.52
N ARG A 247 6.94 8.46 15.27
CA ARG A 247 7.15 8.89 16.66
C ARG A 247 7.41 10.39 16.78
N SER A 248 8.20 10.95 15.85
CA SER A 248 8.52 12.39 15.84
C SER A 248 7.27 13.25 15.59
N VAL A 249 6.33 12.75 14.76
CA VAL A 249 5.04 13.39 14.50
C VAL A 249 4.09 13.30 15.72
N GLY A 250 4.23 12.26 16.54
CA GLY A 250 3.43 12.13 17.76
C GLY A 250 2.70 10.79 17.94
N TYR A 251 2.73 9.90 16.96
CA TYR A 251 2.13 8.57 17.08
C TYR A 251 2.81 7.75 18.20
N ARG A 252 2.03 6.94 18.92
CA ARG A 252 2.49 6.05 19.99
C ARG A 252 2.10 4.61 19.75
N GLU A 253 1.31 4.37 18.73
CA GLU A 253 0.84 3.05 18.31
C GLU A 253 0.70 2.98 16.80
N VAL A 254 0.71 1.77 16.26
CA VAL A 254 0.42 1.47 14.86
C VAL A 254 -0.70 0.45 14.77
N ALA A 255 -1.44 0.51 13.68
CA ALA A 255 -2.53 -0.42 13.40
C ALA A 255 -2.01 -1.77 12.91
N THR A 256 -2.68 -2.83 13.32
CA THR A 256 -2.67 -4.17 12.75
C THR A 256 -4.11 -4.62 12.53
N PHE A 257 -4.32 -5.70 11.78
CA PHE A 257 -5.64 -6.13 11.37
C PHE A 257 -5.84 -7.62 11.57
N SER A 258 -7.10 -8.02 11.78
CA SER A 258 -7.49 -9.41 11.80
C SER A 258 -8.96 -9.52 11.40
N ASN A 259 -9.25 -10.22 10.30
CA ASN A 259 -10.59 -10.26 9.70
C ASN A 259 -11.19 -8.85 9.50
N GLN A 260 -10.41 -7.93 8.96
CA GLN A 260 -10.75 -6.52 8.71
C GLN A 260 -11.10 -5.70 9.98
N GLN A 261 -10.74 -6.23 11.14
CA GLN A 261 -10.89 -5.51 12.41
C GLN A 261 -9.55 -4.91 12.82
N ILE A 262 -9.53 -3.58 12.96
CA ILE A 262 -8.35 -2.83 13.38
C ILE A 262 -8.02 -3.10 14.84
N LYS A 263 -6.74 -3.27 15.15
CA LYS A 263 -6.16 -3.32 16.49
C LYS A 263 -4.94 -2.42 16.53
N PHE A 264 -4.47 -2.09 17.73
CA PHE A 264 -3.31 -1.22 17.88
C PHE A 264 -2.21 -1.90 18.68
N VAL A 265 -0.96 -1.67 18.27
CA VAL A 265 0.23 -2.11 18.99
C VAL A 265 1.13 -0.90 19.29
N SER A 266 1.62 -0.81 20.50
CA SER A 266 2.51 0.28 20.95
C SER A 266 3.86 0.23 20.23
N ILE A 267 4.43 1.42 19.98
CA ILE A 267 5.73 1.61 19.31
C ILE A 267 6.71 2.38 20.17
#